data_ba0884d9b806a3c209fa12e468989af1
#
_entry.id   ba0884d9b806a3c209fa12e468989af1
#
_cell.length_a   1.000
_cell.length_b   1.000
_cell.length_c   1.000
_cell.angle_alpha   90.00
_cell.angle_beta   90.00
_cell.angle_gamma   90.00
#
_symmetry.space_group_name_H-M   'P 1'
#
loop_
_entity.id
_entity.type
_entity.pdbx_description
1 polymer ?
#
loop_
_entity_poly.entity_id
_entity_poly.type
_entity_poly.pdbx_seq_one_letter_code
_entity_poly.pdbx_strand_id
1 'polypeptide(L)'
;MLNMVKNASVQATDIYKDPYGYTYSEMVGVLGEVEADKFYRELYSGSQSSNKYKTITIKEIFRGPDTQKYAFELSDGYCIETVSIKRKTGTTVCVSTMIGCPVGCIFCASGENGFVRNLTPSEIVQQVILINGRVNRIVFMGMGEPLFNYDNVIKSIHILRDRKGLDFPTDGITISTTGPLPQMKKLREEHLKNPTYVIPACHESACKGLYHAAYERV
;
A
#
# COMPACT_ATOMS: atom_id res chain seq x y z
N MET A 1 7.40 29.21 17.06
CA MET A 1 5.96 28.87 17.21
C MET A 1 5.70 27.64 16.36
N LEU A 2 5.70 26.46 16.99
CA LEU A 2 5.37 25.20 16.29
C LEU A 2 3.86 25.19 16.02
N ASN A 3 3.50 25.17 14.75
CA ASN A 3 2.12 24.86 14.35
C ASN A 3 1.81 23.41 14.74
N MET A 4 1.14 23.22 15.85
CA MET A 4 0.44 21.99 16.16
C MET A 4 -0.67 21.83 15.13
N VAL A 5 -0.45 21.01 14.10
CA VAL A 5 -1.54 20.46 13.29
C VAL A 5 -2.38 19.65 14.28
N LYS A 6 -3.58 20.14 14.58
CA LYS A 6 -4.56 19.39 15.36
C LYS A 6 -4.87 18.10 14.59
N ASN A 7 -4.31 16.98 15.03
CA ASN A 7 -4.79 15.68 14.62
C ASN A 7 -6.26 15.61 15.02
N ALA A 8 -7.16 15.64 14.03
CA ALA A 8 -8.55 15.33 14.27
C ALA A 8 -8.59 13.93 14.91
N SER A 9 -9.19 13.81 16.10
CA SER A 9 -9.30 12.54 16.78
C SER A 9 -10.12 11.59 15.92
N VAL A 10 -9.57 10.42 15.59
CA VAL A 10 -10.28 9.36 14.87
C VAL A 10 -11.53 8.99 15.63
N GLN A 11 -12.67 8.94 14.95
CA GLN A 11 -13.96 8.56 15.51
C GLN A 11 -14.34 7.13 15.09
N ALA A 12 -15.21 6.49 15.86
CA ALA A 12 -15.72 5.16 15.53
C ALA A 12 -16.38 5.13 14.13
N THR A 13 -17.05 6.20 13.74
CA THR A 13 -17.66 6.35 12.41
C THR A 13 -16.64 6.29 11.28
N ASP A 14 -15.44 6.82 11.47
CA ASP A 14 -14.38 6.80 10.47
C ASP A 14 -13.87 5.37 10.27
N ILE A 15 -13.70 4.62 11.38
CA ILE A 15 -13.30 3.21 11.35
C ILE A 15 -14.33 2.37 10.61
N TYR A 16 -15.62 2.51 10.92
CA TYR A 16 -16.67 1.73 10.26
C TYR A 16 -16.87 2.08 8.78
N LYS A 17 -16.51 3.30 8.38
CA LYS A 17 -16.59 3.75 6.99
C LYS A 17 -15.46 3.16 6.13
N ASP A 18 -14.24 3.08 6.65
CA ASP A 18 -13.07 2.59 5.92
C ASP A 18 -12.11 1.79 6.83
N PRO A 19 -12.54 0.61 7.33
CA PRO A 19 -11.80 -0.10 8.36
C PRO A 19 -10.45 -0.65 7.90
N TYR A 20 -10.27 -0.91 6.62
CA TYR A 20 -8.99 -1.40 6.08
C TYR A 20 -7.86 -0.37 6.15
N GLY A 21 -8.17 0.87 6.47
CA GLY A 21 -7.20 1.95 6.66
C GLY A 21 -6.66 2.09 8.09
N TYR A 22 -7.09 1.24 9.03
CA TYR A 22 -6.72 1.33 10.45
C TYR A 22 -6.00 0.09 10.95
N THR A 23 -4.96 0.30 11.76
CA THR A 23 -4.29 -0.78 12.49
C THR A 23 -5.18 -1.30 13.62
N TYR A 24 -4.93 -2.53 14.07
CA TYR A 24 -5.63 -3.08 15.23
C TYR A 24 -5.53 -2.17 16.46
N SER A 25 -4.33 -1.63 16.73
CA SER A 25 -4.09 -0.74 17.87
C SER A 25 -4.93 0.56 17.80
N GLU A 26 -5.07 1.16 16.61
CA GLU A 26 -5.94 2.32 16.43
C GLU A 26 -7.41 1.98 16.67
N MET A 27 -7.86 0.81 16.21
CA MET A 27 -9.22 0.35 16.48
C MET A 27 -9.47 0.12 17.97
N VAL A 28 -8.52 -0.50 18.68
CA VAL A 28 -8.60 -0.66 20.14
C VAL A 28 -8.73 0.68 20.85
N GLY A 29 -7.94 1.67 20.43
CA GLY A 29 -7.97 3.01 21.03
C GLY A 29 -9.31 3.74 20.91
N VAL A 30 -10.12 3.39 19.89
CA VAL A 30 -11.40 4.06 19.59
C VAL A 30 -12.60 3.22 20.01
N LEU A 31 -12.59 1.91 19.73
CA LEU A 31 -13.72 1.01 19.94
C LEU A 31 -13.65 0.23 21.26
N GLY A 32 -12.47 0.21 21.89
CA GLY A 32 -12.17 -0.71 23.00
C GLY A 32 -11.76 -2.11 22.49
N GLU A 33 -11.06 -2.86 23.33
CA GLU A 33 -10.41 -4.13 22.93
C GLU A 33 -11.41 -5.20 22.47
N VAL A 34 -12.52 -5.37 23.20
CA VAL A 34 -13.52 -6.41 22.91
C VAL A 34 -14.19 -6.19 21.55
N GLU A 35 -14.62 -4.97 21.27
CA GLU A 35 -15.29 -4.64 20.01
C GLU A 35 -14.28 -4.65 18.84
N ALA A 36 -13.08 -4.11 19.06
CA ALA A 36 -12.00 -4.14 18.08
C ALA A 36 -11.60 -5.59 17.70
N ASP A 37 -11.46 -6.50 18.66
CA ASP A 37 -11.16 -7.91 18.43
C ASP A 37 -12.24 -8.60 17.56
N LYS A 38 -13.50 -8.39 17.89
CA LYS A 38 -14.63 -8.95 17.16
C LYS A 38 -14.67 -8.43 15.73
N PHE A 39 -14.57 -7.11 15.58
CA PHE A 39 -14.66 -6.44 14.30
C PHE A 39 -13.47 -6.76 13.39
N TYR A 40 -12.25 -6.77 13.94
CA TYR A 40 -11.04 -7.09 13.18
C TYR A 40 -11.03 -8.53 12.65
N ARG A 41 -11.48 -9.48 13.46
CA ARG A 41 -11.66 -10.88 13.00
C ARG A 41 -12.71 -10.98 11.90
N GLU A 42 -13.84 -10.31 12.02
CA GLU A 42 -14.85 -10.27 10.96
C GLU A 42 -14.27 -9.71 9.65
N LEU A 43 -13.52 -8.61 9.74
CA LEU A 43 -12.94 -7.91 8.61
C LEU A 43 -11.99 -8.79 7.79
N TYR A 44 -11.15 -9.58 8.47
CA TYR A 44 -10.12 -10.42 7.83
C TYR A 44 -10.50 -11.91 7.72
N SER A 45 -11.71 -12.30 8.12
CA SER A 45 -12.20 -13.68 8.03
C SER A 45 -12.45 -14.18 6.59
N GLY A 46 -12.42 -13.30 5.60
CA GLY A 46 -12.81 -13.61 4.22
C GLY A 46 -14.31 -13.82 4.04
N SER A 47 -15.12 -13.51 5.05
CA SER A 47 -16.58 -13.66 5.01
C SER A 47 -17.23 -12.65 4.07
N GLN A 48 -18.43 -12.97 3.57
CA GLN A 48 -19.21 -12.03 2.73
C GLN A 48 -19.59 -10.74 3.48
N SER A 49 -19.65 -10.78 4.81
CA SER A 49 -19.97 -9.61 5.64
C SER A 49 -18.90 -8.50 5.54
N SER A 50 -17.64 -8.87 5.26
CA SER A 50 -16.56 -7.88 5.05
C SER A 50 -16.64 -7.14 3.72
N ASN A 51 -17.42 -7.65 2.74
CA ASN A 51 -17.51 -7.02 1.41
C ASN A 51 -18.10 -5.61 1.43
N LYS A 52 -18.99 -5.31 2.38
CA LYS A 52 -19.61 -3.98 2.52
C LYS A 52 -18.62 -2.86 2.85
N TYR A 53 -17.42 -3.21 3.34
CA TYR A 53 -16.38 -2.25 3.71
C TYR A 53 -15.34 -2.03 2.61
N LYS A 54 -15.45 -2.72 1.48
CA LYS A 54 -14.53 -2.56 0.36
C LYS A 54 -14.82 -1.26 -0.37
N THR A 55 -13.79 -0.43 -0.50
CA THR A 55 -13.85 0.89 -1.15
C THR A 55 -13.26 0.88 -2.56
N ILE A 56 -12.62 -0.23 -2.96
CA ILE A 56 -12.14 -0.44 -4.31
C ILE A 56 -12.84 -1.64 -4.93
N THR A 57 -13.04 -1.62 -6.24
CA THR A 57 -13.72 -2.70 -6.98
C THR A 57 -12.87 -3.20 -8.14
N ILE A 58 -12.99 -4.49 -8.45
CA ILE A 58 -12.34 -5.05 -9.64
C ILE A 58 -13.15 -4.62 -10.86
N LYS A 59 -12.56 -3.77 -11.70
CA LYS A 59 -13.15 -3.34 -12.97
C LYS A 59 -12.87 -4.35 -14.08
N GLU A 60 -11.64 -4.85 -14.15
CA GLU A 60 -11.21 -5.79 -15.19
C GLU A 60 -10.07 -6.68 -14.71
N ILE A 61 -9.98 -7.89 -15.26
CA ILE A 61 -8.87 -8.81 -15.00
C ILE A 61 -8.33 -9.31 -16.34
N PHE A 62 -7.08 -8.98 -16.63
CA PHE A 62 -6.32 -9.52 -17.76
C PHE A 62 -5.56 -10.77 -17.32
N ARG A 63 -5.82 -11.91 -17.95
CA ARG A 63 -5.26 -13.20 -17.55
C ARG A 63 -4.19 -13.67 -18.52
N GLY A 64 -2.98 -13.89 -18.00
CA GLY A 64 -1.90 -14.64 -18.64
C GLY A 64 -1.75 -16.03 -18.01
N PRO A 65 -0.78 -16.84 -18.48
CA PRO A 65 -0.56 -18.19 -17.98
C PRO A 65 -0.29 -18.25 -16.46
N ASP A 66 0.61 -17.41 -15.97
CA ASP A 66 1.04 -17.34 -14.57
C ASP A 66 0.85 -15.95 -13.96
N THR A 67 0.26 -15.01 -14.69
CA THR A 67 0.06 -13.64 -14.26
C THR A 67 -1.38 -13.21 -14.45
N GLN A 68 -1.87 -12.39 -13.52
CA GLN A 68 -3.14 -11.69 -13.68
C GLN A 68 -2.92 -10.22 -13.34
N LYS A 69 -3.31 -9.35 -14.24
CA LYS A 69 -3.34 -7.90 -14.00
C LYS A 69 -4.78 -7.49 -13.69
N TYR A 70 -4.96 -6.89 -12.56
CA TYR A 70 -6.23 -6.36 -12.08
C TYR A 70 -6.25 -4.86 -12.29
N ALA A 71 -7.27 -4.36 -12.95
CA ALA A 71 -7.62 -2.95 -12.93
C ALA A 71 -8.65 -2.75 -11.81
N PHE A 72 -8.26 -2.02 -10.77
CA PHE A 72 -9.16 -1.63 -9.69
C PHE A 72 -9.69 -0.22 -9.92
N GLU A 73 -10.97 -0.04 -9.77
CA GLU A 73 -11.63 1.25 -9.74
C GLU A 73 -11.77 1.74 -8.30
N LEU A 74 -11.33 2.95 -8.06
CA LEU A 74 -11.37 3.62 -6.77
C LEU A 74 -12.68 4.40 -6.60
N SER A 75 -13.02 4.79 -5.37
CA SER A 75 -14.27 5.51 -5.07
C SER A 75 -14.40 6.87 -5.75
N ASP A 76 -13.29 7.46 -6.18
CA ASP A 76 -13.23 8.73 -6.93
C ASP A 76 -13.22 8.55 -8.46
N GLY A 77 -13.39 7.31 -8.94
CA GLY A 77 -13.46 6.96 -10.36
C GLY A 77 -12.11 6.75 -11.05
N TYR A 78 -11.00 6.98 -10.36
CA TYR A 78 -9.68 6.63 -10.90
C TYR A 78 -9.45 5.13 -10.89
N CYS A 79 -8.53 4.67 -11.76
CA CYS A 79 -8.13 3.27 -11.84
C CYS A 79 -6.66 3.10 -11.48
N ILE A 80 -6.38 2.01 -10.77
CA ILE A 80 -5.02 1.57 -10.48
C ILE A 80 -4.83 0.13 -10.93
N GLU A 81 -3.57 -0.26 -11.13
CA GLU A 81 -3.22 -1.61 -11.53
C GLU A 81 -2.54 -2.37 -10.40
N THR A 82 -2.87 -3.65 -10.30
CA THR A 82 -2.23 -4.61 -9.39
C THR A 82 -1.95 -5.88 -10.17
N VAL A 83 -0.77 -6.48 -9.99
CA VAL A 83 -0.41 -7.70 -10.70
C VAL A 83 -0.21 -8.83 -9.71
N SER A 84 -0.90 -9.96 -9.92
CA SER A 84 -0.59 -11.20 -9.23
C SER A 84 0.24 -12.12 -10.13
N ILE A 85 1.29 -12.68 -9.56
CA ILE A 85 2.21 -13.59 -10.26
C ILE A 85 2.21 -14.91 -9.50
N LYS A 86 1.69 -15.94 -10.13
CA LYS A 86 1.68 -17.31 -9.58
C LYS A 86 3.08 -17.92 -9.69
N ARG A 87 3.56 -18.49 -8.60
CA ARG A 87 4.82 -19.21 -8.53
C ARG A 87 4.63 -20.57 -7.88
N LYS A 88 5.61 -21.48 -7.97
CA LYS A 88 5.55 -22.79 -7.31
C LYS A 88 5.35 -22.70 -5.80
N THR A 89 5.85 -21.65 -5.16
CA THR A 89 5.80 -21.42 -3.71
C THR A 89 4.63 -20.56 -3.25
N GLY A 90 3.74 -20.12 -4.16
CA GLY A 90 2.59 -19.26 -3.88
C GLY A 90 2.51 -18.05 -4.80
N THR A 91 1.71 -17.06 -4.43
CA THR A 91 1.46 -15.87 -5.25
C THR A 91 2.21 -14.65 -4.73
N THR A 92 2.91 -13.96 -5.65
CA THR A 92 3.45 -12.61 -5.42
C THR A 92 2.45 -11.59 -5.92
N VAL A 93 2.14 -10.57 -5.12
CA VAL A 93 1.27 -9.46 -5.51
C VAL A 93 2.10 -8.18 -5.60
N CYS A 94 2.04 -7.53 -6.76
CA CYS A 94 2.65 -6.23 -7.02
C CYS A 94 1.58 -5.15 -6.84
N VAL A 95 1.72 -4.32 -5.80
CA VAL A 95 0.74 -3.29 -5.41
C VAL A 95 1.18 -1.90 -5.85
N SER A 96 0.20 -1.07 -6.18
CA SER A 96 0.34 0.35 -6.46
C SER A 96 0.26 1.16 -5.17
N THR A 97 0.93 2.32 -5.14
CA THR A 97 0.96 3.24 -4.01
C THR A 97 0.45 4.65 -4.33
N MET A 98 0.27 4.93 -5.61
CA MET A 98 -0.21 6.23 -6.10
C MET A 98 -1.08 6.05 -7.34
N ILE A 99 -1.85 7.07 -7.67
CA ILE A 99 -2.41 7.25 -9.00
C ILE A 99 -1.41 8.09 -9.79
N GLY A 100 -0.81 7.46 -10.82
CA GLY A 100 0.33 8.03 -11.53
C GLY A 100 1.63 7.98 -10.72
N CYS A 101 2.65 8.72 -11.15
CA CYS A 101 3.95 8.77 -10.47
C CYS A 101 4.65 10.10 -10.74
N PRO A 102 5.15 10.82 -9.70
CA PRO A 102 5.83 12.09 -9.90
C PRO A 102 7.28 11.96 -10.36
N VAL A 103 7.86 10.73 -10.34
CA VAL A 103 9.29 10.51 -10.64
C VAL A 103 9.59 10.66 -12.14
N GLY A 104 8.64 10.28 -13.02
CA GLY A 104 8.80 10.45 -14.47
C GLY A 104 9.93 9.63 -15.10
N CYS A 105 10.19 8.41 -14.62
CA CYS A 105 11.19 7.51 -15.22
C CYS A 105 10.87 7.27 -16.69
N ILE A 106 11.84 7.47 -17.59
CA ILE A 106 11.67 7.43 -19.05
C ILE A 106 11.18 6.08 -19.61
N PHE A 107 11.32 5.01 -18.84
CA PHE A 107 10.92 3.65 -19.22
C PHE A 107 9.61 3.19 -18.54
N CYS A 108 8.97 4.06 -17.74
CA CYS A 108 7.86 3.65 -16.89
C CYS A 108 6.56 4.37 -17.29
N ALA A 109 5.60 3.61 -17.81
CA ALA A 109 4.29 4.13 -18.20
C ALA A 109 3.50 4.78 -17.07
N SER A 110 3.76 4.41 -15.80
CA SER A 110 3.07 5.02 -14.64
C SER A 110 3.32 6.53 -14.50
N GLY A 111 4.39 7.07 -15.10
CA GLY A 111 4.72 8.49 -15.08
C GLY A 111 4.15 9.28 -16.25
N GLU A 112 3.66 8.64 -17.32
CA GLU A 112 3.25 9.31 -18.56
C GLU A 112 2.11 10.31 -18.36
N ASN A 113 1.15 10.00 -17.48
CA ASN A 113 0.01 10.84 -17.15
C ASN A 113 0.25 11.71 -15.90
N GLY A 114 1.47 11.78 -15.41
CA GLY A 114 1.83 12.53 -14.21
C GLY A 114 1.33 11.90 -12.91
N PHE A 115 1.34 12.70 -11.85
CA PHE A 115 0.89 12.32 -10.50
C PHE A 115 -0.45 12.97 -10.20
N VAL A 116 -1.39 12.20 -9.68
CA VAL A 116 -2.70 12.68 -9.24
C VAL A 116 -2.77 12.76 -7.72
N ARG A 117 -2.63 11.62 -7.04
CA ARG A 117 -2.63 11.54 -5.57
C ARG A 117 -1.99 10.27 -5.03
N ASN A 118 -1.67 10.30 -3.77
CA ASN A 118 -1.31 9.13 -3.00
C ASN A 118 -2.52 8.20 -2.78
N LEU A 119 -2.28 6.89 -2.74
CA LEU A 119 -3.27 5.92 -2.26
C LEU A 119 -3.30 5.94 -0.73
N THR A 120 -4.49 5.74 -0.18
CA THR A 120 -4.68 5.55 1.26
C THR A 120 -4.18 4.17 1.71
N PRO A 121 -3.94 3.95 3.02
CA PRO A 121 -3.59 2.63 3.52
C PRO A 121 -4.64 1.58 3.17
N SER A 122 -5.92 1.92 3.22
CA SER A 122 -7.03 1.06 2.85
C SER A 122 -6.96 0.64 1.38
N GLU A 123 -6.77 1.58 0.46
CA GLU A 123 -6.64 1.29 -0.97
C GLU A 123 -5.43 0.38 -1.27
N ILE A 124 -4.34 0.53 -0.51
CA ILE A 124 -3.15 -0.34 -0.63
C ILE A 124 -3.46 -1.74 -0.11
N VAL A 125 -4.02 -1.87 1.10
CA VAL A 125 -4.33 -3.15 1.74
C VAL A 125 -5.36 -3.95 0.94
N GLN A 126 -6.39 -3.29 0.43
CA GLN A 126 -7.45 -3.94 -0.33
C GLN A 126 -6.97 -4.54 -1.65
N GLN A 127 -5.92 -4.01 -2.28
CA GLN A 127 -5.31 -4.64 -3.45
C GLN A 127 -4.85 -6.07 -3.14
N VAL A 128 -4.34 -6.32 -1.92
CA VAL A 128 -3.90 -7.66 -1.49
C VAL A 128 -5.09 -8.56 -1.15
N ILE A 129 -6.08 -8.03 -0.43
CA ILE A 129 -7.25 -8.80 0.03
C ILE A 129 -8.13 -9.26 -1.13
N LEU A 130 -8.21 -8.48 -2.20
CA LEU A 130 -9.05 -8.77 -3.35
C LEU A 130 -8.43 -9.75 -4.35
N ILE A 131 -7.14 -10.11 -4.16
CA ILE A 131 -6.50 -11.12 -5.01
C ILE A 131 -6.94 -12.52 -4.58
N ASN A 132 -7.38 -13.30 -5.55
CA ASN A 132 -7.76 -14.69 -5.32
C ASN A 132 -6.54 -15.58 -5.06
N GLY A 133 -6.63 -16.39 -4.02
CA GLY A 133 -5.63 -17.38 -3.66
C GLY A 133 -4.68 -16.92 -2.54
N ARG A 134 -3.76 -17.82 -2.17
CA ARG A 134 -2.81 -17.57 -1.08
C ARG A 134 -1.68 -16.65 -1.54
N VAL A 135 -1.69 -15.41 -1.07
CA VAL A 135 -0.59 -14.45 -1.28
C VAL A 135 0.55 -14.77 -0.29
N ASN A 136 1.77 -14.90 -0.81
CA ASN A 136 2.96 -15.21 -0.02
C ASN A 136 3.98 -14.07 -0.02
N ARG A 137 3.93 -13.21 -1.05
CA ARG A 137 4.82 -12.06 -1.18
C ARG A 137 4.05 -10.85 -1.66
N ILE A 138 4.42 -9.70 -1.12
CA ILE A 138 3.92 -8.39 -1.55
C ILE A 138 5.11 -7.55 -1.99
N VAL A 139 5.03 -6.99 -3.18
CA VAL A 139 6.06 -6.09 -3.71
C VAL A 139 5.44 -4.74 -4.04
N PHE A 140 6.00 -3.67 -3.51
CA PHE A 140 5.61 -2.30 -3.81
C PHE A 140 6.35 -1.85 -5.07
N MET A 141 5.89 -2.35 -6.24
CA MET A 141 6.50 -2.16 -7.55
C MET A 141 5.45 -1.82 -8.63
N GLY A 142 4.23 -1.47 -8.23
CA GLY A 142 3.17 -1.01 -9.10
C GLY A 142 3.29 0.48 -9.42
N MET A 143 2.16 1.16 -9.58
CA MET A 143 2.13 2.59 -9.87
C MET A 143 2.57 3.40 -8.64
N GLY A 144 3.45 4.39 -8.87
CA GLY A 144 3.93 5.32 -7.85
C GLY A 144 5.32 5.01 -7.29
N GLU A 145 5.89 6.00 -6.58
CA GLU A 145 7.09 5.84 -5.76
C GLU A 145 6.67 5.63 -4.30
N PRO A 146 6.89 4.44 -3.73
CA PRO A 146 6.40 4.12 -2.38
C PRO A 146 6.86 5.09 -1.30
N LEU A 147 8.10 5.55 -1.37
CA LEU A 147 8.63 6.44 -0.34
C LEU A 147 8.15 7.90 -0.45
N PHE A 148 7.53 8.31 -1.55
CA PHE A 148 6.81 9.59 -1.61
C PHE A 148 5.40 9.48 -1.00
N ASN A 149 4.89 8.28 -0.81
CA ASN A 149 3.67 7.99 -0.02
C ASN A 149 4.02 7.30 1.30
N TYR A 150 5.09 7.73 1.96
CA TYR A 150 5.74 7.05 3.07
C TYR A 150 4.78 6.62 4.17
N ASP A 151 4.06 7.56 4.76
CA ASP A 151 3.24 7.29 5.95
C ASP A 151 2.11 6.30 5.66
N ASN A 152 1.46 6.38 4.50
CA ASN A 152 0.42 5.44 4.09
C ASN A 152 1.00 4.05 3.77
N VAL A 153 2.16 3.99 3.13
CA VAL A 153 2.85 2.72 2.82
C VAL A 153 3.27 2.02 4.10
N ILE A 154 3.91 2.71 5.04
CA ILE A 154 4.31 2.14 6.33
C ILE A 154 3.09 1.67 7.12
N LYS A 155 2.04 2.49 7.17
CA LYS A 155 0.79 2.12 7.83
C LYS A 155 0.16 0.87 7.19
N SER A 156 0.13 0.77 5.86
CA SER A 156 -0.38 -0.42 5.17
C SER A 156 0.45 -1.67 5.49
N ILE A 157 1.78 -1.54 5.62
CA ILE A 157 2.66 -2.63 6.04
C ILE A 157 2.34 -3.09 7.46
N HIS A 158 2.12 -2.17 8.39
CA HIS A 158 1.70 -2.53 9.76
C HIS A 158 0.38 -3.30 9.76
N ILE A 159 -0.62 -2.85 8.98
CA ILE A 159 -1.92 -3.53 8.85
C ILE A 159 -1.75 -4.93 8.25
N LEU A 160 -0.98 -5.08 7.16
CA LEU A 160 -0.74 -6.35 6.51
C LEU A 160 -0.02 -7.37 7.43
N ARG A 161 0.84 -6.89 8.33
CA ARG A 161 1.62 -7.70 9.26
C ARG A 161 0.94 -7.98 10.59
N ASP A 162 -0.21 -7.37 10.83
CA ASP A 162 -0.89 -7.54 12.11
C ASP A 162 -1.30 -9.01 12.31
N ARG A 163 -0.85 -9.59 13.45
CA ARG A 163 -1.08 -11.01 13.77
C ARG A 163 -2.55 -11.36 13.98
N LYS A 164 -3.36 -10.37 14.32
CA LYS A 164 -4.81 -10.56 14.49
C LYS A 164 -5.58 -10.47 13.17
N GLY A 165 -4.91 -9.99 12.11
CA GLY A 165 -5.46 -9.81 10.76
C GLY A 165 -4.84 -10.78 9.76
N LEU A 166 -4.08 -10.23 8.80
CA LEU A 166 -3.49 -11.00 7.70
C LEU A 166 -2.21 -11.76 8.08
N ASP A 167 -1.55 -11.37 9.17
CA ASP A 167 -0.31 -11.96 9.71
C ASP A 167 0.77 -12.18 8.65
N PHE A 168 0.97 -11.19 7.79
CA PHE A 168 1.89 -11.31 6.67
C PHE A 168 3.33 -11.31 7.17
N PRO A 169 4.20 -12.26 6.77
CA PRO A 169 5.58 -12.32 7.23
C PRO A 169 6.39 -11.14 6.69
N THR A 170 7.29 -10.61 7.49
CA THR A 170 8.09 -9.42 7.14
C THR A 170 9.00 -9.65 5.93
N ASP A 171 9.60 -10.83 5.84
CA ASP A 171 10.45 -11.26 4.71
C ASP A 171 9.65 -11.50 3.42
N GLY A 172 8.32 -11.52 3.53
CA GLY A 172 7.39 -11.57 2.39
C GLY A 172 7.10 -10.21 1.77
N ILE A 173 7.58 -9.08 2.35
CA ILE A 173 7.30 -7.73 1.85
C ILE A 173 8.57 -7.08 1.30
N THR A 174 8.48 -6.54 0.07
CA THR A 174 9.58 -5.82 -0.59
C THR A 174 9.12 -4.44 -1.03
N ILE A 175 9.90 -3.41 -0.69
CA ILE A 175 9.72 -2.05 -1.21
C ILE A 175 10.78 -1.80 -2.28
N SER A 176 10.35 -1.44 -3.49
CA SER A 176 11.22 -0.91 -4.54
C SER A 176 11.10 0.60 -4.58
N THR A 177 12.21 1.31 -4.63
CA THR A 177 12.21 2.77 -4.57
C THR A 177 13.28 3.37 -5.46
N THR A 178 13.07 4.61 -5.89
CA THR A 178 14.10 5.44 -6.54
C THR A 178 15.11 6.00 -5.54
N GLY A 179 14.89 5.82 -4.25
CA GLY A 179 15.83 6.14 -3.19
C GLY A 179 15.83 7.59 -2.69
N PRO A 180 14.66 8.25 -2.46
CA PRO A 180 14.64 9.57 -1.86
C PRO A 180 15.29 9.54 -0.47
N LEU A 181 16.44 10.22 -0.35
CA LEU A 181 17.35 10.08 0.79
C LEU A 181 16.72 10.38 2.17
N PRO A 182 15.90 11.42 2.34
CA PRO A 182 15.25 11.69 3.63
C PRO A 182 14.36 10.53 4.08
N GLN A 183 13.53 10.00 3.17
CA GLN A 183 12.62 8.90 3.45
C GLN A 183 13.37 7.57 3.64
N MET A 184 14.48 7.36 2.93
CA MET A 184 15.35 6.21 3.15
C MET A 184 15.95 6.22 4.56
N LYS A 185 16.37 7.39 5.07
CA LYS A 185 16.85 7.53 6.44
C LYS A 185 15.74 7.22 7.44
N LYS A 186 14.53 7.77 7.22
CA LYS A 186 13.36 7.49 8.05
C LYS A 186 13.01 6.00 8.07
N LEU A 187 13.03 5.33 6.89
CA LEU A 187 12.76 3.90 6.77
C LEU A 187 13.75 3.04 7.56
N ARG A 188 15.01 3.43 7.62
CA ARG A 188 16.04 2.74 8.41
C ARG A 188 15.77 2.83 9.92
N GLU A 189 15.16 3.91 10.38
CA GLU A 189 14.80 4.14 11.79
C GLU A 189 13.50 3.44 12.18
N GLU A 190 12.65 3.08 11.20
CA GLU A 190 11.49 2.24 11.45
C GLU A 190 11.97 0.87 11.95
N HIS A 191 11.60 0.52 13.17
CA HIS A 191 11.89 -0.78 13.75
C HIS A 191 11.03 -1.91 13.15
N LEU A 192 10.98 -1.96 11.83
CA LEU A 192 10.48 -3.12 11.10
C LEU A 192 11.48 -4.26 11.38
N LYS A 193 11.26 -4.99 12.48
CA LYS A 193 12.10 -6.15 12.84
C LYS A 193 12.15 -7.11 11.67
N ASN A 194 13.33 -7.22 11.02
CA ASN A 194 13.68 -7.94 9.79
C ASN A 194 13.45 -7.14 8.48
N PRO A 195 14.39 -7.25 7.55
CA PRO A 195 14.49 -6.32 6.44
C PRO A 195 13.33 -6.45 5.46
N THR A 196 12.58 -5.39 5.35
CA THR A 196 11.90 -5.06 4.12
C THR A 196 12.98 -4.71 3.12
N TYR A 197 13.19 -5.53 2.09
CA TYR A 197 14.23 -5.29 1.09
C TYR A 197 13.87 -4.04 0.30
N VAL A 198 14.78 -3.07 0.31
CA VAL A 198 14.69 -1.87 -0.52
C VAL A 198 15.59 -2.09 -1.74
N ILE A 199 15.00 -2.15 -2.92
CA ILE A 199 15.73 -2.29 -4.18
C ILE A 199 15.65 -0.95 -4.91
N PRO A 200 16.78 -0.27 -5.18
CA PRO A 200 16.78 0.91 -6.02
C PRO A 200 16.21 0.58 -7.40
N ALA A 201 15.14 1.24 -7.79
CA ALA A 201 14.46 0.97 -9.07
C ALA A 201 15.10 1.71 -10.25
N CYS A 202 15.97 2.68 -10.00
CA CYS A 202 16.52 3.54 -11.05
C CYS A 202 18.05 3.49 -11.08
N HIS A 203 18.61 3.23 -12.27
CA HIS A 203 20.04 3.39 -12.52
C HIS A 203 20.35 4.88 -12.74
N GLU A 204 21.43 5.40 -12.17
CA GLU A 204 21.86 6.82 -12.24
C GLU A 204 21.78 7.44 -13.64
N SER A 205 22.00 6.65 -14.68
CA SER A 205 21.97 7.11 -16.08
C SER A 205 20.56 7.41 -16.61
N ALA A 206 19.51 6.81 -16.05
CA ALA A 206 18.13 6.97 -16.51
C ALA A 206 17.40 8.14 -15.80
N CYS A 207 17.95 8.64 -14.68
CA CYS A 207 17.32 9.64 -13.82
C CYS A 207 18.10 10.95 -13.71
N LYS A 208 19.12 11.17 -14.55
CA LYS A 208 20.06 12.32 -14.46
C LYS A 208 19.44 13.72 -14.46
N GLY A 209 18.17 13.89 -14.86
CA GLY A 209 17.51 15.20 -14.86
C GLY A 209 16.53 15.43 -13.70
N LEU A 210 16.11 14.37 -13.00
CA LEU A 210 14.99 14.42 -12.06
C LEU A 210 15.40 14.41 -10.60
N TYR A 211 16.60 13.91 -10.28
CA TYR A 211 17.10 13.91 -8.91
C TYR A 211 17.17 15.33 -8.32
N HIS A 212 17.62 16.32 -9.08
CA HIS A 212 17.67 17.72 -8.60
C HIS A 212 16.28 18.33 -8.41
N ALA A 213 15.37 18.14 -9.36
CA ALA A 213 14.04 18.76 -9.29
C ALA A 213 13.11 18.16 -8.23
N ALA A 214 13.24 16.86 -7.93
CA ALA A 214 12.44 16.18 -6.89
C ALA A 214 12.99 16.48 -5.47
N TYR A 215 14.28 16.74 -5.33
CA TYR A 215 14.91 17.08 -4.05
C TYR A 215 14.74 18.55 -3.64
N GLU A 216 14.45 19.44 -4.57
CA GLU A 216 14.23 20.87 -4.28
C GLU A 216 12.77 21.22 -3.94
N ARG A 217 11.82 20.27 -4.08
CA ARG A 217 10.38 20.51 -3.85
C ARG A 217 9.81 19.81 -2.62
N VAL A 218 10.66 19.22 -1.76
CA VAL A 218 10.20 18.57 -0.51
C VAL A 218 10.73 19.31 0.71
#